data_b27dc3b810b552c1cfb462d6a878c9a1
#
_entry.id   b27dc3b810b552c1cfb462d6a878c9a1
#
_cell.length_a   1.000
_cell.length_b   1.000
_cell.length_c   1.000
_cell.angle_alpha   90.00
_cell.angle_beta   90.00
_cell.angle_gamma   90.00
#
_symmetry.space_group_name_H-M   'P 1'
#
loop_
_entity.id
_entity.type
_entity.pdbx_description
1 polymer ?
#
loop_
_entity_poly.entity_id
_entity_poly.type
_entity_poly.pdbx_seq_one_letter_code
_entity_poly.pdbx_strand_id
1 'polypeptide(L)'
;MKFYIKDKMIQSAMENVCLPLTYAGVPKKERRERAAIALERVGLGDRMSFKPTQLSGGQKQRVAIARAIVNHPKILLADEPTGALDSHSGEQVMELFQSLNDEGVSILMITHDAEIASMAQRTVEIRDGMMKSKEVAET
;
A
#
# COMPACT_ATOMS: atom_id res chain seq x y z
N MET A 1 -9.85 2.50 10.37
CA MET A 1 -10.06 3.46 9.29
C MET A 1 -9.76 2.73 7.97
N LYS A 2 -10.78 2.43 7.18
CA LYS A 2 -10.64 1.77 5.87
C LYS A 2 -10.10 2.79 4.87
N PHE A 3 -8.86 2.65 4.42
CA PHE A 3 -8.41 3.33 3.23
C PHE A 3 -8.75 2.46 2.01
N TYR A 4 -9.80 2.80 1.32
CA TYR A 4 -10.18 2.20 0.05
C TYR A 4 -9.24 2.75 -1.04
N ILE A 5 -8.42 1.88 -1.63
CA ILE A 5 -7.47 2.22 -2.70
C ILE A 5 -8.19 2.24 -4.08
N LYS A 6 -9.38 2.74 -4.14
CA LYS A 6 -10.16 2.75 -5.39
C LYS A 6 -10.71 4.12 -5.71
N ASP A 7 -9.83 5.14 -5.79
CA ASP A 7 -10.30 6.44 -6.25
C ASP A 7 -9.31 7.19 -7.11
N LYS A 8 -9.86 7.78 -8.14
CA LYS A 8 -9.23 8.66 -9.11
C LYS A 8 -8.24 9.58 -8.41
N MET A 9 -6.97 9.30 -8.61
CA MET A 9 -5.94 10.26 -8.26
C MET A 9 -6.14 11.50 -9.15
N ILE A 10 -6.73 12.54 -8.61
CA ILE A 10 -7.02 13.78 -9.35
C ILE A 10 -5.84 14.76 -9.24
N GLN A 11 -5.02 14.61 -8.22
CA GLN A 11 -3.94 15.51 -7.82
C GLN A 11 -2.58 14.85 -7.98
N SER A 12 -1.49 15.61 -7.81
CA SER A 12 -0.14 15.08 -7.83
C SER A 12 0.09 14.00 -6.77
N ALA A 13 1.17 13.21 -6.90
CA ALA A 13 1.56 12.23 -5.89
C ALA A 13 1.67 12.86 -4.50
N MET A 14 2.33 14.02 -4.40
CA MET A 14 2.47 14.79 -3.16
C MET A 14 1.11 15.13 -2.53
N GLU A 15 0.19 15.69 -3.32
CA GLU A 15 -1.12 16.11 -2.84
C GLU A 15 -1.97 14.92 -2.38
N ASN A 16 -1.89 13.79 -3.08
CA ASN A 16 -2.56 12.55 -2.66
C ASN A 16 -2.07 12.06 -1.30
N VAL A 17 -0.77 12.06 -1.07
CA VAL A 17 -0.20 11.61 0.21
C VAL A 17 -0.45 12.62 1.33
N CYS A 18 -0.54 13.91 1.02
CA CYS A 18 -0.92 14.95 1.99
C CYS A 18 -2.39 14.84 2.46
N LEU A 19 -3.26 14.22 1.69
CA LEU A 19 -4.70 14.23 1.93
C LEU A 19 -5.11 13.69 3.32
N PRO A 20 -4.64 12.50 3.77
CA PRO A 20 -4.94 12.01 5.12
C PRO A 20 -4.45 12.95 6.23
N LEU A 21 -3.30 13.60 6.02
CA LEU A 21 -2.73 14.55 6.95
C LEU A 21 -3.54 15.84 7.03
N THR A 22 -4.15 16.24 5.92
CA THR A 22 -5.09 17.37 5.88
C THR A 22 -6.31 17.09 6.74
N TYR A 23 -6.89 15.91 6.64
CA TYR A 23 -8.02 15.49 7.47
C TYR A 23 -7.67 15.35 8.95
N ALA A 24 -6.41 15.00 9.25
CA ALA A 24 -5.89 14.92 10.62
C ALA A 24 -5.54 16.30 11.22
N GLY A 25 -5.72 17.40 10.48
CA GLY A 25 -5.44 18.76 10.96
C GLY A 25 -3.95 19.12 11.04
N VAL A 26 -3.09 18.36 10.39
CA VAL A 26 -1.64 18.63 10.39
C VAL A 26 -1.33 19.92 9.61
N PRO A 27 -0.46 20.83 10.12
CA PRO A 27 -0.10 22.07 9.44
C PRO A 27 0.52 21.83 8.06
N LYS A 28 0.26 22.73 7.10
CA LYS A 28 0.66 22.57 5.69
C LYS A 28 2.15 22.25 5.49
N LYS A 29 3.04 22.90 6.23
CA LYS A 29 4.49 22.66 6.14
C LYS A 29 4.82 21.24 6.55
N GLU A 30 4.35 20.81 7.70
CA GLU A 30 4.58 19.47 8.24
C GLU A 30 3.96 18.38 7.35
N ARG A 31 2.76 18.62 6.78
CA ARG A 31 2.15 17.68 5.81
C ARG A 31 3.07 17.38 4.64
N ARG A 32 3.67 18.42 4.05
CA ARG A 32 4.56 18.26 2.89
C ARG A 32 5.84 17.52 3.25
N GLU A 33 6.40 17.79 4.40
CA GLU A 33 7.60 17.09 4.90
C GLU A 33 7.30 15.60 5.14
N ARG A 34 6.22 15.28 5.82
CA ARG A 34 5.81 13.89 6.09
C ARG A 34 5.43 13.14 4.81
N ALA A 35 4.72 13.79 3.90
CA ALA A 35 4.35 13.20 2.61
C ALA A 35 5.60 12.94 1.74
N ALA A 36 6.58 13.84 1.75
CA ALA A 36 7.84 13.64 1.03
C ALA A 36 8.58 12.39 1.55
N ILE A 37 8.70 12.25 2.86
CA ILE A 37 9.32 11.06 3.49
C ILE A 37 8.57 9.79 3.09
N ALA A 38 7.24 9.79 3.11
CA ALA A 38 6.45 8.63 2.69
C ALA A 38 6.65 8.28 1.22
N LEU A 39 6.74 9.27 0.32
CA LEU A 39 7.02 9.05 -1.09
C LEU A 39 8.44 8.54 -1.35
N GLU A 40 9.42 9.02 -0.61
CA GLU A 40 10.80 8.49 -0.66
C GLU A 40 10.83 7.02 -0.24
N ARG A 41 10.13 6.65 0.83
CA ARG A 41 10.04 5.25 1.32
C ARG A 41 9.49 4.29 0.27
N VAL A 42 8.60 4.73 -0.60
CA VAL A 42 8.05 3.91 -1.68
C VAL A 42 8.80 4.07 -3.01
N GLY A 43 9.97 4.73 -3.01
CA GLY A 43 10.83 4.92 -4.17
C GLY A 43 10.29 5.93 -5.20
N LEU A 44 9.53 6.93 -4.76
CA LEU A 44 8.93 7.97 -5.61
C LEU A 44 9.36 9.38 -5.23
N GLY A 45 10.52 9.52 -4.59
CA GLY A 45 11.06 10.81 -4.18
C GLY A 45 11.30 11.79 -5.33
N ASP A 46 11.63 11.30 -6.52
CA ASP A 46 11.82 12.08 -7.74
C ASP A 46 10.53 12.34 -8.54
N ARG A 47 9.38 11.84 -8.07
CA ARG A 47 8.09 11.89 -8.76
C ARG A 47 6.97 12.54 -7.97
N MET A 48 7.32 13.33 -6.95
CA MET A 48 6.35 13.95 -6.04
C MET A 48 5.35 14.87 -6.74
N SER A 49 5.78 15.59 -7.80
CA SER A 49 4.94 16.48 -8.59
C SER A 49 4.16 15.79 -9.71
N PHE A 50 4.41 14.52 -9.97
CA PHE A 50 3.79 13.79 -11.07
C PHE A 50 2.30 13.59 -10.82
N LYS A 51 1.52 13.77 -11.88
CA LYS A 51 0.08 13.50 -11.91
C LYS A 51 -0.18 12.02 -12.26
N PRO A 52 -1.35 11.48 -11.99
CA PRO A 52 -1.68 10.09 -12.28
C PRO A 52 -1.43 9.66 -13.73
N THR A 53 -1.66 10.57 -14.67
CA THR A 53 -1.43 10.34 -16.11
C THR A 53 0.05 10.16 -16.46
N GLN A 54 0.95 10.59 -15.59
CA GLN A 54 2.41 10.52 -15.76
C GLN A 54 3.03 9.34 -15.02
N LEU A 55 2.22 8.57 -14.28
CA LEU A 55 2.65 7.45 -13.44
C LEU A 55 2.22 6.11 -14.06
N SER A 56 3.10 5.10 -13.98
CA SER A 56 2.76 3.72 -14.30
C SER A 56 1.74 3.15 -13.30
N GLY A 57 1.15 2.00 -13.61
CA GLY A 57 0.25 1.29 -12.69
C GLY A 57 0.93 0.98 -11.34
N GLY A 58 2.14 0.45 -11.36
CA GLY A 58 2.93 0.16 -10.16
C GLY A 58 3.29 1.42 -9.36
N GLN A 59 3.60 2.51 -10.04
CA GLN A 59 3.87 3.80 -9.39
C GLN A 59 2.60 4.36 -8.71
N LYS A 60 1.44 4.29 -9.36
CA LYS A 60 0.15 4.66 -8.76
C LYS A 60 -0.14 3.84 -7.50
N GLN A 61 0.11 2.54 -7.55
CA GLN A 61 -0.06 1.66 -6.40
C GLN A 61 0.88 2.05 -5.26
N ARG A 62 2.13 2.37 -5.55
CA ARG A 62 3.09 2.85 -4.53
C ARG A 62 2.70 4.21 -3.94
N VAL A 63 2.11 5.12 -4.71
CA VAL A 63 1.51 6.36 -4.16
C VAL A 63 0.37 6.05 -3.20
N ALA A 64 -0.50 5.09 -3.53
CA ALA A 64 -1.57 4.64 -2.66
C ALA A 64 -1.04 4.05 -1.35
N ILE A 65 0.04 3.28 -1.39
CA ILE A 65 0.72 2.76 -0.20
C ILE A 65 1.32 3.90 0.62
N ALA A 66 2.03 4.85 -0.01
CA ALA A 66 2.57 6.03 0.69
C ALA A 66 1.48 6.82 1.42
N ARG A 67 0.33 7.03 0.77
CA ARG A 67 -0.85 7.65 1.37
C ARG A 67 -1.37 6.85 2.57
N ALA A 68 -1.35 5.52 2.51
CA ALA A 68 -1.81 4.67 3.59
C ALA A 68 -0.87 4.69 4.80
N ILE A 69 0.45 4.80 4.60
CA ILE A 69 1.45 4.74 5.67
C ILE A 69 1.80 6.09 6.30
N VAL A 70 1.40 7.21 5.68
CA VAL A 70 1.82 8.56 6.12
C VAL A 70 1.39 8.92 7.54
N ASN A 71 0.34 8.30 8.04
CA ASN A 71 -0.15 8.43 9.43
C ASN A 71 0.39 7.35 10.38
N HIS A 72 1.39 6.59 9.98
CA HIS A 72 2.01 5.53 10.77
C HIS A 72 0.98 4.51 11.33
N PRO A 73 0.16 3.88 10.48
CA PRO A 73 -0.83 2.92 10.92
C PRO A 73 -0.15 1.66 11.46
N LYS A 74 -0.82 0.98 12.39
CA LYS A 74 -0.39 -0.34 12.87
C LYS A 74 -0.79 -1.48 11.93
N ILE A 75 -1.85 -1.26 11.13
CA ILE A 75 -2.42 -2.25 10.22
C ILE A 75 -2.70 -1.60 8.87
N LEU A 76 -2.27 -2.25 7.81
CA LEU A 76 -2.64 -1.94 6.42
C LEU A 76 -3.60 -3.00 5.88
N LEU A 77 -4.62 -2.55 5.17
CA LEU A 77 -5.55 -3.40 4.45
C LEU A 77 -5.28 -3.25 2.95
N ALA A 78 -4.97 -4.34 2.28
CA ALA A 78 -4.72 -4.39 0.85
C ALA A 78 -5.67 -5.38 0.18
N ASP A 79 -6.45 -4.89 -0.77
CA ASP A 79 -7.40 -5.68 -1.55
C ASP A 79 -6.89 -5.80 -2.98
N GLU A 80 -6.48 -7.02 -3.37
CA GLU A 80 -5.88 -7.35 -4.67
C GLU A 80 -4.78 -6.36 -5.11
N PRO A 81 -3.74 -6.12 -4.29
CA PRO A 81 -2.82 -4.99 -4.50
C PRO A 81 -1.96 -5.12 -5.75
N THR A 82 -1.85 -6.31 -6.34
CA THR A 82 -1.06 -6.61 -7.54
C THR A 82 -1.90 -7.02 -8.75
N GLY A 83 -3.23 -7.10 -8.61
CA GLY A 83 -4.11 -7.72 -9.60
C GLY A 83 -4.15 -7.04 -10.97
N ALA A 84 -3.84 -5.76 -11.06
CA ALA A 84 -3.80 -4.98 -12.31
C ALA A 84 -2.37 -4.63 -12.77
N LEU A 85 -1.34 -5.21 -12.13
CA LEU A 85 0.06 -4.92 -12.40
C LEU A 85 0.71 -6.03 -13.24
N ASP A 86 1.71 -5.65 -14.05
CA ASP A 86 2.65 -6.59 -14.62
C ASP A 86 3.49 -7.26 -13.53
N SER A 87 4.11 -8.40 -13.82
CA SER A 87 4.85 -9.20 -12.83
C SER A 87 5.93 -8.40 -12.11
N HIS A 88 6.74 -7.64 -12.85
CA HIS A 88 7.82 -6.85 -12.26
C HIS A 88 7.29 -5.76 -11.30
N SER A 89 6.26 -5.02 -11.69
CA SER A 89 5.62 -4.02 -10.83
C SER A 89 4.94 -4.67 -9.62
N GLY A 90 4.37 -5.85 -9.80
CA GLY A 90 3.77 -6.64 -8.72
C GLY A 90 4.81 -7.07 -7.69
N GLU A 91 5.96 -7.58 -8.12
CA GLU A 91 7.08 -7.93 -7.25
C GLU A 91 7.56 -6.74 -6.41
N GLN A 92 7.77 -5.58 -7.05
CA GLN A 92 8.17 -4.36 -6.34
C GLN A 92 7.16 -3.92 -5.26
N VAL A 93 5.87 -4.08 -5.52
CA VAL A 93 4.82 -3.78 -4.54
C VAL A 93 4.85 -4.80 -3.39
N MET A 94 5.07 -6.07 -3.66
CA MET A 94 5.17 -7.11 -2.62
C MET A 94 6.42 -6.94 -1.76
N GLU A 95 7.57 -6.59 -2.35
CA GLU A 95 8.79 -6.25 -1.61
C GLU A 95 8.55 -5.07 -0.65
N LEU A 96 7.81 -4.07 -1.10
CA LEU A 96 7.46 -2.93 -0.26
C LEU A 96 6.57 -3.35 0.91
N PHE A 97 5.56 -4.20 0.71
CA PHE A 97 4.75 -4.75 1.79
C PHE A 97 5.59 -5.56 2.78
N GLN A 98 6.52 -6.37 2.30
CA GLN A 98 7.43 -7.12 3.17
C GLN A 98 8.29 -6.18 4.02
N SER A 99 8.88 -5.15 3.41
CA SER A 99 9.66 -4.14 4.15
C SER A 99 8.86 -3.45 5.24
N LEU A 100 7.62 -3.07 4.96
CA LEU A 100 6.72 -2.46 5.94
C LEU A 100 6.37 -3.44 7.08
N ASN A 101 6.18 -4.71 6.77
CA ASN A 101 5.92 -5.74 7.77
C ASN A 101 7.14 -5.96 8.68
N ASP A 102 8.34 -5.98 8.12
CA ASP A 102 9.59 -6.08 8.88
C ASP A 102 9.80 -4.89 9.83
N GLU A 103 9.26 -3.73 9.49
CA GLU A 103 9.23 -2.54 10.34
C GLU A 103 8.13 -2.60 11.44
N GLY A 104 7.33 -3.65 11.48
CA GLY A 104 6.29 -3.88 12.49
C GLY A 104 4.87 -3.46 12.09
N VAL A 105 4.63 -3.13 10.83
CA VAL A 105 3.29 -2.87 10.31
C VAL A 105 2.62 -4.20 10.00
N SER A 106 1.46 -4.48 10.58
CA SER A 106 0.66 -5.66 10.23
C SER A 106 0.00 -5.45 8.87
N ILE A 107 0.11 -6.45 7.98
CA ILE A 107 -0.51 -6.40 6.65
C ILE A 107 -1.63 -7.43 6.59
N LEU A 108 -2.85 -6.98 6.33
CA LEU A 108 -3.97 -7.86 5.99
C LEU A 108 -4.25 -7.73 4.51
N MET A 109 -3.98 -8.80 3.76
CA MET A 109 -4.12 -8.80 2.32
C MET A 109 -5.25 -9.73 1.88
N ILE A 110 -6.06 -9.28 0.94
CA ILE A 110 -7.07 -10.09 0.26
C ILE A 110 -6.55 -10.34 -1.15
N THR A 111 -6.45 -11.61 -1.54
CA THR A 111 -6.04 -12.01 -2.88
C THR A 111 -6.66 -13.36 -3.26
N HIS A 112 -6.91 -13.56 -4.54
CA HIS A 112 -7.23 -14.88 -5.10
C HIS A 112 -6.02 -15.54 -5.76
N ASP A 113 -4.87 -14.87 -5.76
CA ASP A 113 -3.62 -15.39 -6.27
C ASP A 113 -2.92 -16.24 -5.21
N ALA A 114 -2.75 -17.54 -5.49
CA ALA A 114 -2.13 -18.50 -4.57
C ALA A 114 -0.64 -18.22 -4.34
N GLU A 115 0.06 -17.67 -5.34
CA GLU A 115 1.48 -17.31 -5.22
C GLU A 115 1.65 -16.15 -4.26
N ILE A 116 0.84 -15.10 -4.41
CA ILE A 116 0.82 -13.97 -3.47
C ILE A 116 0.42 -14.42 -2.06
N ALA A 117 -0.60 -15.28 -1.94
CA ALA A 117 -1.04 -15.80 -0.66
C ALA A 117 0.05 -16.60 0.06
N SER A 118 0.91 -17.31 -0.70
CA SER A 118 2.01 -18.11 -0.13
C SER A 118 3.13 -17.27 0.51
N MET A 119 3.21 -15.97 0.19
CA MET A 119 4.19 -15.05 0.78
C MET A 119 3.80 -14.58 2.18
N ALA A 120 2.57 -14.83 2.61
CA ALA A 120 2.09 -14.44 3.93
C ALA A 120 2.53 -15.42 5.01
N GLN A 121 2.79 -14.90 6.22
CA GLN A 121 3.10 -15.70 7.40
C GLN A 121 1.91 -16.59 7.84
N ARG A 122 0.69 -16.12 7.56
CA ARG A 122 -0.55 -16.85 7.86
C ARG A 122 -1.56 -16.64 6.74
N THR A 123 -2.18 -17.71 6.29
CA THR A 123 -3.22 -17.67 5.26
C THR A 123 -4.54 -18.20 5.81
N VAL A 124 -5.62 -17.48 5.50
CA VAL A 124 -6.99 -17.91 5.80
C VAL A 124 -7.75 -18.01 4.49
N GLU A 125 -8.25 -19.19 4.17
CA GLU A 125 -9.10 -19.40 3.00
C GLU A 125 -10.57 -19.25 3.41
N ILE A 126 -11.32 -18.44 2.63
CA ILE A 126 -12.76 -18.30 2.78
C ILE A 126 -13.41 -18.96 1.55
N ARG A 127 -14.19 -20.00 1.80
CA ARG A 127 -14.95 -20.70 0.77
C ARG A 127 -16.38 -20.97 1.25
N ASP A 128 -17.36 -20.60 0.46
CA ASP A 128 -18.79 -20.80 0.78
C ASP A 128 -19.21 -20.22 2.14
N GLY A 129 -18.66 -19.07 2.50
CA GLY A 129 -18.94 -18.40 3.77
C GLY A 129 -18.25 -19.02 4.99
N MET A 130 -17.42 -20.06 4.81
CA MET A 130 -16.68 -20.71 5.88
C MET A 130 -15.19 -20.38 5.81
N MET A 131 -14.60 -20.12 6.98
CA MET A 131 -13.16 -19.88 7.13
C MET A 131 -12.41 -21.19 7.42
N LYS A 132 -11.34 -21.42 6.66
CA LYS A 132 -10.36 -22.48 6.91
C LYS A 132 -9.00 -21.84 7.12
N SER A 133 -8.46 -21.96 8.32
CA SER A 133 -7.08 -21.51 8.60
C SER A 133 -6.10 -22.56 8.08
N LYS A 134 -5.16 -22.15 7.24
CA LYS A 134 -3.95 -22.90 6.95
C LYS A 134 -2.82 -22.22 7.71
N GLU A 135 -2.34 -22.84 8.78
CA GLU A 135 -1.06 -22.46 9.35
C GLU A 135 0.03 -22.90 8.36
N VAL A 136 0.86 -21.96 7.94
CA VAL A 136 2.10 -22.30 7.23
C VAL A 136 3.00 -22.93 8.29
N ALA A 137 3.35 -24.21 8.10
CA ALA A 137 4.27 -24.90 8.99
C ALA A 137 5.58 -24.09 9.06
N GLU A 138 5.97 -23.73 10.26
CA GLU A 138 7.31 -23.21 10.54
C GLU A 138 8.32 -24.28 10.09
N THR A 139 9.14 -23.92 9.11
CA THR A 139 10.34 -24.67 8.72
C THR A 139 11.55 -24.01 9.32
#